data_ec6a774e6307b3cbff7a948b05d753dc
#
_entry.id   ec6a774e6307b3cbff7a948b05d753dc
#
_cell.length_a   1.000
_cell.length_b   1.000
_cell.length_c   1.000
_cell.angle_alpha   90.00
_cell.angle_beta   90.00
_cell.angle_gamma   90.00
#
_symmetry.space_group_name_H-M   'P 1'
#
loop_
_entity.id
_entity.type
_entity.pdbx_description
1 polymer ?
#
loop_
_entity_poly.entity_id
_entity_poly.type
_entity_poly.pdbx_seq_one_letter_code
_entity_poly.pdbx_strand_id
1 'polypeptide(L)'
;MEVIDSKQFPERSKEALEQFLAHCQLLARKRGRAQLVSISLDVKHIDPLAVLQSIYEPSEAHCYLEHPTSEEAIAGAEAVAMATFSGEDRCECVRAWAESILDNTVAIGDIEGPFSGPHFFCSFTFEDTAPERNAEGVLGSFEPATVFVPLWQVGRSGGAYVAVANVWVEPDGDVRPWVERVWQAHAKFSAFDYAGFEESPTSADSEVHCQEVSDGMDHQARVASA
;
A
#
# COMPACT_ATOMS: atom_id res chain seq x y z
N MET A 1 -9.19 -10.37 11.50
CA MET A 1 -7.86 -9.83 11.88
C MET A 1 -7.70 -9.92 13.40
N GLU A 2 -6.57 -10.44 13.86
CA GLU A 2 -6.19 -10.49 15.29
C GLU A 2 -5.27 -9.32 15.61
N VAL A 3 -5.55 -8.57 16.67
CA VAL A 3 -4.72 -7.43 17.10
C VAL A 3 -3.97 -7.80 18.35
N ILE A 4 -2.66 -7.65 18.32
CA ILE A 4 -1.78 -7.87 19.48
C ILE A 4 -1.53 -6.51 20.15
N ASP A 5 -1.80 -6.43 21.46
CA ASP A 5 -1.52 -5.22 22.23
C ASP A 5 -0.01 -4.92 22.20
N SER A 6 0.34 -3.72 21.74
CA SER A 6 1.72 -3.24 21.65
C SER A 6 2.44 -3.23 23.01
N LYS A 7 1.67 -3.23 24.12
CA LYS A 7 2.24 -3.37 25.47
C LYS A 7 2.90 -4.72 25.74
N GLN A 8 2.59 -5.75 24.94
CA GLN A 8 3.26 -7.05 25.04
C GLN A 8 4.69 -7.00 24.44
N PHE A 9 4.96 -6.01 23.56
CA PHE A 9 6.26 -5.79 22.95
C PHE A 9 6.60 -4.28 23.06
N PRO A 10 6.84 -3.79 24.29
CA PRO A 10 6.95 -2.35 24.57
C PRO A 10 8.23 -1.72 24.02
N GLU A 11 9.25 -2.52 23.74
CA GLU A 11 10.53 -2.02 23.26
C GLU A 11 10.52 -1.92 21.73
N ARG A 12 10.83 -0.73 21.24
CA ARG A 12 11.08 -0.49 19.81
C ARG A 12 12.54 -0.87 19.49
N SER A 13 12.84 -2.17 19.57
CA SER A 13 14.18 -2.71 19.30
C SER A 13 14.09 -3.82 18.25
N LYS A 14 15.22 -4.12 17.63
CA LYS A 14 15.32 -5.20 16.66
C LYS A 14 15.01 -6.56 17.31
N GLU A 15 15.44 -6.74 18.54
CA GLU A 15 15.21 -7.94 19.34
C GLU A 15 13.73 -8.14 19.67
N ALA A 16 13.00 -7.04 19.99
CA ALA A 16 11.56 -7.10 20.21
C ALA A 16 10.80 -7.44 18.92
N LEU A 17 11.23 -6.91 17.78
CA LEU A 17 10.67 -7.26 16.48
C LEU A 17 10.89 -8.76 16.16
N GLU A 18 12.09 -9.29 16.43
CA GLU A 18 12.38 -10.72 16.25
C GLU A 18 11.50 -11.61 17.13
N GLN A 19 11.34 -11.25 18.41
CA GLN A 19 10.46 -11.96 19.33
C GLN A 19 9.01 -11.93 18.87
N PHE A 20 8.54 -10.77 18.39
CA PHE A 20 7.19 -10.62 17.85
C PHE A 20 6.97 -11.50 16.61
N LEU A 21 7.86 -11.46 15.62
CA LEU A 21 7.75 -12.28 14.42
C LEU A 21 7.87 -13.78 14.73
N ALA A 22 8.71 -14.17 15.69
CA ALA A 22 8.78 -15.54 16.19
C ALA A 22 7.45 -15.97 16.86
N HIS A 23 6.81 -15.09 17.63
CA HIS A 23 5.49 -15.33 18.18
C HIS A 23 4.44 -15.53 17.07
N CYS A 24 4.43 -14.67 16.05
CA CYS A 24 3.54 -14.82 14.88
C CYS A 24 3.78 -16.14 14.14
N GLN A 25 5.04 -16.59 14.06
CA GLN A 25 5.36 -17.88 13.48
C GLN A 25 4.77 -19.05 14.28
N LEU A 26 4.80 -18.98 15.61
CA LEU A 26 4.15 -19.98 16.46
C LEU A 26 2.62 -20.00 16.23
N LEU A 27 2.01 -18.85 16.02
CA LEU A 27 0.58 -18.77 15.66
C LEU A 27 0.32 -19.38 14.29
N ALA A 28 1.17 -19.10 13.29
CA ALA A 28 1.09 -19.70 11.96
C ALA A 28 1.18 -21.24 12.01
N ARG A 29 2.12 -21.78 12.81
CA ARG A 29 2.23 -23.21 13.07
C ARG A 29 0.98 -23.81 13.68
N LYS A 30 0.41 -23.16 14.70
CA LYS A 30 -0.84 -23.62 15.33
C LYS A 30 -2.01 -23.63 14.36
N ARG A 31 -2.06 -22.68 13.43
CA ARG A 31 -3.10 -22.58 12.40
C ARG A 31 -2.83 -23.48 11.18
N GLY A 32 -1.62 -24.00 11.04
CA GLY A 32 -1.20 -24.85 9.92
C GLY A 32 -1.13 -24.10 8.58
N ARG A 33 -1.02 -22.77 8.59
CA ARG A 33 -0.96 -21.93 7.39
C ARG A 33 -0.17 -20.65 7.63
N ALA A 34 0.41 -20.13 6.55
CA ALA A 34 1.03 -18.80 6.55
C ALA A 34 0.01 -17.73 6.90
N GLN A 35 0.47 -16.64 7.51
CA GLN A 35 -0.39 -15.51 7.87
C GLN A 35 0.29 -14.18 7.54
N LEU A 36 -0.53 -13.18 7.23
CA LEU A 36 -0.07 -11.82 7.09
C LEU A 36 0.19 -11.22 8.46
N VAL A 37 1.33 -10.58 8.63
CA VAL A 37 1.69 -9.80 9.82
C VAL A 37 1.83 -8.35 9.41
N SER A 38 1.03 -7.47 10.02
CA SER A 38 1.01 -6.04 9.75
C SER A 38 1.54 -5.27 10.95
N ILE A 39 2.57 -4.46 10.74
CA ILE A 39 3.28 -3.72 11.78
C ILE A 39 3.12 -2.23 11.50
N SER A 40 2.34 -1.53 12.33
CA SER A 40 2.11 -0.09 12.22
C SER A 40 2.98 0.67 13.19
N LEU A 41 3.67 1.68 12.71
CA LEU A 41 4.59 2.52 13.46
C LEU A 41 4.27 4.00 13.21
N ASP A 42 4.12 4.77 14.28
CA ASP A 42 4.10 6.22 14.18
C ASP A 42 5.45 6.73 13.70
N VAL A 43 5.41 7.57 12.69
CA VAL A 43 6.59 8.24 12.14
C VAL A 43 6.36 9.75 12.13
N LYS A 44 7.42 10.54 12.12
CA LYS A 44 7.31 12.01 12.13
C LYS A 44 7.51 12.56 10.73
N HIS A 45 6.66 13.53 10.34
CA HIS A 45 6.83 14.39 9.16
C HIS A 45 7.36 13.67 7.92
N ILE A 46 6.64 12.66 7.46
CA ILE A 46 7.03 11.89 6.29
C ILE A 46 6.13 12.28 5.10
N ASP A 47 6.73 12.54 3.94
CA ASP A 47 5.98 12.72 2.71
C ASP A 47 5.83 11.35 2.01
N PRO A 48 4.60 10.82 1.90
CA PRO A 48 4.37 9.52 1.28
C PRO A 48 4.87 9.42 -0.16
N LEU A 49 4.80 10.51 -0.96
CA LEU A 49 5.29 10.51 -2.32
C LEU A 49 6.82 10.45 -2.39
N ALA A 50 7.51 11.22 -1.55
CA ALA A 50 8.96 11.21 -1.50
C ALA A 50 9.49 9.84 -1.02
N VAL A 51 8.82 9.21 -0.05
CA VAL A 51 9.16 7.85 0.37
C VAL A 51 8.96 6.87 -0.77
N LEU A 52 7.81 6.91 -1.46
CA LEU A 52 7.54 6.04 -2.60
C LEU A 52 8.64 6.16 -3.66
N GLN A 53 9.02 7.39 -4.02
CA GLN A 53 10.10 7.63 -5.00
C GLN A 53 11.45 7.04 -4.58
N SER A 54 11.67 6.88 -3.27
CA SER A 54 12.93 6.36 -2.75
C SER A 54 12.99 4.83 -2.63
N ILE A 55 11.84 4.14 -2.65
CA ILE A 55 11.76 2.71 -2.35
C ILE A 55 11.20 1.87 -3.49
N TYR A 56 10.40 2.44 -4.42
CA TYR A 56 9.79 1.64 -5.47
C TYR A 56 10.78 1.28 -6.58
N GLU A 57 10.54 0.13 -7.20
CA GLU A 57 11.20 -0.27 -8.43
C GLU A 57 10.16 -0.32 -9.58
N PRO A 58 10.53 0.08 -10.82
CA PRO A 58 9.58 0.20 -11.94
C PRO A 58 8.82 -1.09 -12.30
N SER A 59 9.35 -2.26 -11.93
CA SER A 59 8.74 -3.56 -12.17
C SER A 59 7.81 -4.02 -11.05
N GLU A 60 7.76 -3.29 -9.95
CA GLU A 60 6.98 -3.66 -8.77
C GLU A 60 5.63 -2.93 -8.74
N ALA A 61 4.63 -3.58 -8.13
CA ALA A 61 3.36 -2.95 -7.87
C ALA A 61 3.54 -1.79 -6.89
N HIS A 62 3.05 -0.63 -7.26
CA HIS A 62 3.07 0.55 -6.41
C HIS A 62 1.84 1.41 -6.67
N CYS A 63 1.47 2.20 -5.68
CA CYS A 63 0.33 3.10 -5.77
C CYS A 63 0.56 4.33 -4.90
N TYR A 64 0.08 5.47 -5.37
CA TYR A 64 -0.02 6.70 -4.61
C TYR A 64 -1.42 7.28 -4.79
N LEU A 65 -2.05 7.63 -3.69
CA LEU A 65 -3.34 8.32 -3.66
C LEU A 65 -3.22 9.52 -2.73
N GLU A 66 -3.71 10.67 -3.18
CA GLU A 66 -3.73 11.89 -2.40
C GLU A 66 -5.08 12.58 -2.53
N HIS A 67 -5.56 13.10 -1.41
CA HIS A 67 -6.72 13.96 -1.33
C HIS A 67 -6.30 15.31 -0.72
N PRO A 68 -5.88 16.29 -1.56
CA PRO A 68 -5.23 17.51 -1.08
C PRO A 68 -6.08 18.33 -0.13
N THR A 69 -7.41 18.38 -0.31
CA THR A 69 -8.32 19.17 0.53
C THR A 69 -8.48 18.62 1.94
N SER A 70 -8.26 17.35 2.18
CA SER A 70 -8.25 16.73 3.52
C SER A 70 -6.83 16.49 4.05
N GLU A 71 -5.80 16.89 3.31
CA GLU A 71 -4.39 16.65 3.63
C GLU A 71 -4.06 15.17 3.85
N GLU A 72 -4.80 14.30 3.15
CA GLU A 72 -4.64 12.86 3.21
C GLU A 72 -3.81 12.37 2.04
N ALA A 73 -2.86 11.49 2.32
CA ALA A 73 -2.11 10.78 1.29
C ALA A 73 -1.70 9.40 1.79
N ILE A 74 -1.69 8.43 0.87
CA ILE A 74 -1.19 7.08 1.12
C ILE A 74 -0.37 6.60 -0.07
N ALA A 75 0.76 6.01 0.22
CA ALA A 75 1.63 5.35 -0.75
C ALA A 75 1.83 3.89 -0.36
N GLY A 76 1.92 3.02 -1.35
CA GLY A 76 2.27 1.62 -1.16
C GLY A 76 3.21 1.13 -2.25
N ALA A 77 4.17 0.31 -1.88
CA ALA A 77 5.14 -0.29 -2.80
C ALA A 77 5.41 -1.75 -2.45
N GLU A 78 5.76 -2.51 -3.49
CA GLU A 78 6.08 -3.92 -3.42
C GLU A 78 4.91 -4.77 -2.89
N ALA A 79 4.33 -5.61 -3.72
CA ALA A 79 3.20 -6.44 -3.33
C ALA A 79 3.66 -7.63 -2.47
N VAL A 80 3.17 -7.73 -1.23
CA VAL A 80 3.33 -8.94 -0.40
C VAL A 80 2.29 -10.00 -0.76
N ALA A 81 1.13 -9.56 -1.24
CA ALA A 81 0.07 -10.39 -1.80
C ALA A 81 -0.63 -9.63 -2.92
N MET A 82 -0.95 -10.31 -4.01
CA MET A 82 -1.63 -9.73 -5.17
C MET A 82 -2.56 -10.77 -5.79
N ALA A 83 -3.70 -10.30 -6.30
CA ALA A 83 -4.62 -11.12 -7.09
C ALA A 83 -5.24 -10.28 -8.21
N THR A 84 -5.66 -10.97 -9.27
CA THR A 84 -6.40 -10.40 -10.39
C THR A 84 -7.69 -11.17 -10.61
N PHE A 85 -8.75 -10.47 -11.01
CA PHE A 85 -10.06 -11.04 -11.24
C PHE A 85 -10.66 -10.45 -12.51
N SER A 86 -11.51 -11.21 -13.17
CA SER A 86 -12.26 -10.83 -14.37
C SER A 86 -13.71 -11.30 -14.27
N GLY A 87 -14.58 -10.76 -15.13
CA GLY A 87 -15.99 -11.09 -15.13
C GLY A 87 -16.86 -10.14 -14.31
N GLU A 88 -18.17 -10.33 -14.39
CA GLU A 88 -19.16 -9.47 -13.72
C GLU A 88 -18.97 -9.45 -12.20
N ASP A 89 -18.54 -10.56 -11.60
CA ASP A 89 -18.37 -10.73 -10.16
C ASP A 89 -17.00 -10.25 -9.64
N ARG A 90 -16.17 -9.60 -10.46
CA ARG A 90 -14.79 -9.26 -10.09
C ARG A 90 -14.68 -8.43 -8.82
N CYS A 91 -15.61 -7.50 -8.59
CA CYS A 91 -15.62 -6.69 -7.37
C CYS A 91 -15.90 -7.52 -6.11
N GLU A 92 -16.84 -8.49 -6.23
CA GLU A 92 -17.14 -9.42 -5.15
C GLU A 92 -15.98 -10.37 -4.88
N CYS A 93 -15.29 -10.84 -5.92
CA CYS A 93 -14.09 -11.65 -5.80
C CYS A 93 -12.97 -10.90 -5.10
N VAL A 94 -12.75 -9.62 -5.43
CA VAL A 94 -11.78 -8.74 -4.73
C VAL A 94 -12.14 -8.63 -3.25
N ARG A 95 -13.42 -8.37 -2.93
CA ARG A 95 -13.90 -8.27 -1.54
C ARG A 95 -13.66 -9.56 -0.77
N ALA A 96 -14.07 -10.69 -1.32
CA ALA A 96 -13.90 -11.99 -0.69
C ALA A 96 -12.42 -12.34 -0.46
N TRP A 97 -11.56 -12.01 -1.43
CA TRP A 97 -10.13 -12.20 -1.30
C TRP A 97 -9.54 -11.33 -0.17
N ALA A 98 -9.90 -10.04 -0.13
CA ALA A 98 -9.45 -9.12 0.91
C ALA A 98 -9.89 -9.59 2.31
N GLU A 99 -11.16 -10.01 2.46
CA GLU A 99 -11.69 -10.59 3.70
C GLU A 99 -10.88 -11.82 4.13
N SER A 100 -10.56 -12.72 3.19
CA SER A 100 -9.77 -13.92 3.48
C SER A 100 -8.35 -13.62 3.98
N ILE A 101 -7.73 -12.57 3.44
CA ILE A 101 -6.42 -12.08 3.92
C ILE A 101 -6.57 -11.49 5.32
N LEU A 102 -7.58 -10.61 5.55
CA LEU A 102 -7.81 -9.97 6.85
C LEU A 102 -8.10 -11.01 7.95
N ASP A 103 -8.88 -12.05 7.65
CA ASP A 103 -9.16 -13.13 8.60
C ASP A 103 -7.90 -13.90 9.02
N ASN A 104 -6.88 -13.84 8.19
CA ASN A 104 -5.59 -14.48 8.44
C ASN A 104 -4.48 -13.45 8.74
N THR A 105 -4.84 -12.28 9.24
CA THR A 105 -3.89 -11.21 9.57
C THR A 105 -3.72 -11.07 11.08
N VAL A 106 -2.47 -10.88 11.49
CA VAL A 106 -2.08 -10.43 12.83
C VAL A 106 -1.52 -9.02 12.70
N ALA A 107 -2.06 -8.07 13.47
CA ALA A 107 -1.62 -6.69 13.45
C ALA A 107 -1.09 -6.25 14.81
N ILE A 108 -0.06 -5.39 14.80
CA ILE A 108 0.51 -4.74 15.97
C ILE A 108 0.77 -3.26 15.70
N GLY A 109 0.75 -2.45 16.73
CA GLY A 109 0.94 -1.01 16.70
C GLY A 109 -0.36 -0.27 16.98
N ASP A 110 -0.36 1.05 16.74
CA ASP A 110 -1.58 1.85 16.80
C ASP A 110 -2.40 1.62 15.52
N ILE A 111 -3.32 0.67 15.60
CA ILE A 111 -4.18 0.29 14.48
C ILE A 111 -5.44 1.16 14.36
N GLU A 112 -5.70 2.03 15.32
CA GLU A 112 -6.84 2.97 15.29
C GLU A 112 -6.49 4.27 14.56
N GLY A 113 -5.19 4.52 14.37
CA GLY A 113 -4.71 5.68 13.62
C GLY A 113 -5.07 5.62 12.12
N PRO A 114 -5.16 6.79 11.46
CA PRO A 114 -5.45 6.84 10.04
C PRO A 114 -4.37 6.10 9.24
N PHE A 115 -4.79 5.33 8.24
CA PHE A 115 -3.93 4.51 7.38
C PHE A 115 -3.09 3.45 8.12
N SER A 116 -3.42 3.13 9.37
CA SER A 116 -2.79 2.05 10.13
C SER A 116 -3.33 0.68 9.73
N GLY A 117 -2.53 -0.36 9.92
CA GLY A 117 -2.86 -1.71 9.49
C GLY A 117 -2.75 -1.93 7.97
N PRO A 118 -3.09 -3.12 7.49
CA PRO A 118 -2.96 -3.45 6.08
C PRO A 118 -4.02 -2.75 5.25
N HIS A 119 -3.62 -2.12 4.13
CA HIS A 119 -4.52 -1.53 3.14
C HIS A 119 -4.45 -2.33 1.84
N PHE A 120 -5.57 -2.35 1.12
CA PHE A 120 -5.72 -3.03 -0.15
C PHE A 120 -5.84 -1.98 -1.24
N PHE A 121 -4.86 -1.93 -2.12
CA PHE A 121 -4.91 -1.07 -3.30
C PHE A 121 -5.59 -1.82 -4.43
N CYS A 122 -6.67 -1.24 -4.95
CA CYS A 122 -7.50 -1.86 -5.96
C CYS A 122 -7.56 -0.98 -7.22
N SER A 123 -7.45 -1.62 -8.37
CA SER A 123 -7.63 -1.02 -9.68
C SER A 123 -8.69 -1.79 -10.44
N PHE A 124 -9.65 -1.10 -11.06
CA PHE A 124 -10.71 -1.69 -11.85
C PHE A 124 -10.78 -1.02 -13.22
N THR A 125 -10.93 -1.80 -14.28
CA THR A 125 -11.29 -1.28 -15.60
C THR A 125 -12.81 -1.13 -15.72
N PHE A 126 -13.28 -0.35 -16.69
CA PHE A 126 -14.71 -0.26 -17.00
C PHE A 126 -15.25 -1.60 -17.52
N GLU A 127 -14.46 -2.26 -18.39
CA GLU A 127 -14.81 -3.57 -18.92
C GLU A 127 -14.52 -4.66 -17.90
N ASP A 128 -15.36 -5.68 -17.86
CA ASP A 128 -15.26 -6.81 -16.94
C ASP A 128 -14.39 -7.95 -17.48
N THR A 129 -14.03 -7.88 -18.76
CA THR A 129 -13.16 -8.82 -19.46
C THR A 129 -11.89 -8.13 -19.94
N ALA A 130 -10.77 -8.84 -19.88
CA ALA A 130 -9.55 -8.34 -20.49
C ALA A 130 -9.74 -8.26 -22.02
N PRO A 131 -9.36 -7.16 -22.69
CA PRO A 131 -9.38 -7.10 -24.13
C PRO A 131 -8.52 -8.21 -24.72
N GLU A 132 -8.97 -8.83 -25.81
CA GLU A 132 -8.19 -9.83 -26.54
C GLU A 132 -6.82 -9.22 -26.86
N ARG A 133 -5.74 -9.93 -26.53
CA ARG A 133 -4.38 -9.48 -26.79
C ARG A 133 -4.23 -9.18 -28.27
N ASN A 134 -4.14 -7.90 -28.60
CA ASN A 134 -3.79 -7.49 -29.96
C ASN A 134 -2.45 -8.07 -30.34
N ALA A 135 -2.34 -8.63 -31.55
CA ALA A 135 -1.14 -9.28 -32.09
C ALA A 135 0.11 -8.35 -32.16
N GLU A 136 -0.04 -7.09 -31.82
CA GLU A 136 1.01 -6.07 -31.91
C GLU A 136 1.74 -5.77 -30.58
N GLY A 137 1.45 -6.50 -29.50
CA GLY A 137 2.23 -6.38 -28.24
C GLY A 137 2.19 -4.99 -27.59
N VAL A 138 1.23 -4.15 -27.92
CA VAL A 138 1.07 -2.82 -27.34
C VAL A 138 0.63 -2.97 -25.90
N LEU A 139 1.44 -2.42 -25.02
CA LEU A 139 1.29 -2.13 -23.59
C LEU A 139 0.12 -2.88 -22.94
N GLY A 140 0.48 -3.83 -22.08
CA GLY A 140 -0.40 -4.78 -21.45
C GLY A 140 -1.76 -4.23 -21.09
N SER A 141 -2.79 -4.89 -21.58
CA SER A 141 -4.14 -4.64 -21.10
C SER A 141 -4.12 -4.75 -19.57
N PHE A 142 -4.61 -3.72 -18.89
CA PHE A 142 -4.85 -3.82 -17.45
C PHE A 142 -5.83 -4.97 -17.22
N GLU A 143 -5.54 -5.78 -16.21
CA GLU A 143 -6.49 -6.79 -15.77
C GLU A 143 -7.79 -6.10 -15.30
N PRO A 144 -8.97 -6.69 -15.55
CA PRO A 144 -10.27 -6.09 -15.20
C PRO A 144 -10.41 -5.69 -13.74
N ALA A 145 -9.77 -6.42 -12.86
CA ALA A 145 -9.57 -6.04 -11.47
C ALA A 145 -8.20 -6.54 -10.99
N THR A 146 -7.45 -5.66 -10.38
CA THR A 146 -6.20 -5.97 -9.67
C THR A 146 -6.31 -5.49 -8.24
N VAL A 147 -5.92 -6.32 -7.30
CA VAL A 147 -5.83 -5.95 -5.89
C VAL A 147 -4.51 -6.42 -5.32
N PHE A 148 -3.86 -5.57 -4.52
CA PHE A 148 -2.66 -5.97 -3.82
C PHE A 148 -2.56 -5.37 -2.42
N VAL A 149 -1.84 -6.06 -1.54
CA VAL A 149 -1.39 -5.56 -0.25
C VAL A 149 0.08 -5.19 -0.40
N PRO A 150 0.47 -3.93 -0.15
CA PRO A 150 1.87 -3.54 -0.25
C PRO A 150 2.68 -4.13 0.90
N LEU A 151 3.96 -4.42 0.65
CA LEU A 151 4.92 -4.73 1.69
C LEU A 151 5.21 -3.48 2.55
N TRP A 152 5.36 -2.33 1.89
CA TRP A 152 5.60 -1.03 2.49
C TRP A 152 4.45 -0.08 2.20
N GLN A 153 3.94 0.53 3.25
CA GLN A 153 2.89 1.53 3.18
C GLN A 153 3.25 2.71 4.05
N VAL A 154 3.01 3.90 3.55
CA VAL A 154 3.17 5.14 4.30
C VAL A 154 1.93 5.99 4.09
N GLY A 155 1.37 6.53 5.17
CA GLY A 155 0.20 7.37 5.12
C GLY A 155 0.33 8.63 5.97
N ARG A 156 -0.39 9.67 5.57
CA ARG A 156 -0.61 10.88 6.37
C ARG A 156 -2.08 11.27 6.37
N SER A 157 -2.57 11.75 7.50
CA SER A 157 -3.90 12.35 7.62
C SER A 157 -3.97 13.21 8.88
N GLY A 158 -4.46 14.45 8.77
CA GLY A 158 -4.69 15.33 9.91
C GLY A 158 -3.47 15.59 10.79
N GLY A 159 -2.26 15.59 10.22
CA GLY A 159 -1.00 15.75 10.95
C GLY A 159 -0.47 14.47 11.61
N ALA A 160 -1.19 13.35 11.50
CA ALA A 160 -0.69 12.03 11.87
C ALA A 160 0.00 11.37 10.69
N TYR A 161 1.08 10.64 10.96
CA TYR A 161 1.89 9.94 9.98
C TYR A 161 2.12 8.50 10.44
N VAL A 162 2.00 7.56 9.53
CA VAL A 162 2.18 6.14 9.81
C VAL A 162 3.02 5.47 8.75
N ALA A 163 3.90 4.58 9.16
CA ALA A 163 4.56 3.61 8.29
C ALA A 163 4.08 2.20 8.65
N VAL A 164 3.72 1.40 7.66
CA VAL A 164 3.24 0.04 7.86
C VAL A 164 4.12 -0.91 7.05
N ALA A 165 4.59 -1.97 7.70
CA ALA A 165 5.22 -3.11 7.06
C ALA A 165 4.28 -4.31 7.11
N ASN A 166 4.01 -4.92 5.95
CA ASN A 166 3.22 -6.13 5.86
C ASN A 166 4.12 -7.28 5.39
N VAL A 167 4.19 -8.36 6.15
CA VAL A 167 5.05 -9.50 5.83
C VAL A 167 4.28 -10.81 5.92
N TRP A 168 4.60 -11.76 5.05
CA TRP A 168 4.08 -13.12 5.13
C TRP A 168 4.96 -13.95 6.05
N VAL A 169 4.35 -14.52 7.08
CA VAL A 169 5.04 -15.39 8.02
C VAL A 169 4.59 -16.83 7.79
N GLU A 170 5.52 -17.63 7.28
CA GLU A 170 5.31 -19.06 7.04
C GLU A 170 5.50 -19.86 8.34
N PRO A 171 4.76 -20.98 8.53
CA PRO A 171 4.90 -21.83 9.71
C PRO A 171 6.34 -22.28 9.96
N ASP A 172 7.07 -22.67 8.92
CA ASP A 172 8.42 -23.21 8.99
C ASP A 172 9.47 -22.33 8.30
N GLY A 173 9.10 -21.08 7.95
CA GLY A 173 9.99 -20.09 7.34
C GLY A 173 11.04 -19.56 8.33
N ASP A 174 12.06 -18.87 7.79
CA ASP A 174 13.00 -18.08 8.61
C ASP A 174 12.49 -16.64 8.72
N VAL A 175 12.23 -16.16 9.92
CA VAL A 175 11.74 -14.79 10.15
C VAL A 175 12.86 -13.75 10.16
N ARG A 176 14.12 -14.15 10.31
CA ARG A 176 15.27 -13.22 10.41
C ARG A 176 15.45 -12.30 9.20
N PRO A 177 15.27 -12.76 7.94
CA PRO A 177 15.32 -11.86 6.80
C PRO A 177 14.27 -10.73 6.86
N TRP A 178 13.07 -11.05 7.37
CA TRP A 178 12.02 -10.05 7.57
C TRP A 178 12.35 -9.08 8.69
N VAL A 179 12.91 -9.57 9.82
CA VAL A 179 13.39 -8.71 10.91
C VAL A 179 14.40 -7.69 10.38
N GLU A 180 15.41 -8.16 9.63
CA GLU A 180 16.44 -7.28 9.08
C GLU A 180 15.84 -6.23 8.13
N ARG A 181 14.98 -6.68 7.23
CA ARG A 181 14.37 -5.83 6.21
C ARG A 181 13.45 -4.78 6.81
N VAL A 182 12.56 -5.16 7.74
CA VAL A 182 11.66 -4.24 8.43
C VAL A 182 12.45 -3.25 9.27
N TRP A 183 13.48 -3.70 9.98
CA TRP A 183 14.33 -2.84 10.79
C TRP A 183 15.09 -1.80 9.98
N GLN A 184 15.67 -2.21 8.85
CA GLN A 184 16.37 -1.30 7.93
C GLN A 184 15.41 -0.26 7.32
N ALA A 185 14.21 -0.67 6.93
CA ALA A 185 13.20 0.25 6.42
C ALA A 185 12.76 1.26 7.49
N HIS A 186 12.51 0.81 8.70
CA HIS A 186 12.19 1.68 9.83
C HIS A 186 13.30 2.71 10.11
N ALA A 187 14.56 2.27 10.07
CA ALA A 187 15.69 3.19 10.23
C ALA A 187 15.75 4.24 9.11
N LYS A 188 15.46 3.86 7.86
CA LYS A 188 15.33 4.80 6.74
C LYS A 188 14.20 5.78 6.95
N PHE A 189 12.99 5.32 7.30
CA PHE A 189 11.84 6.20 7.55
C PHE A 189 12.10 7.18 8.70
N SER A 190 12.80 6.74 9.73
CA SER A 190 13.19 7.61 10.86
C SER A 190 14.28 8.62 10.50
N ALA A 191 15.12 8.33 9.49
CA ALA A 191 16.15 9.22 8.99
C ALA A 191 15.61 10.26 7.98
N PHE A 192 14.40 10.08 7.44
CA PHE A 192 13.69 11.10 6.68
C PHE A 192 13.11 12.20 7.59
N ASP A 193 13.81 12.54 8.67
CA ASP A 193 13.53 13.76 9.42
C ASP A 193 13.90 14.94 8.49
N TYR A 194 12.92 15.38 7.71
CA TYR A 194 13.04 16.58 6.87
C TYR A 194 13.18 17.79 7.78
N ALA A 195 14.37 17.95 8.34
CA ALA A 195 14.81 19.22 8.88
C ALA A 195 14.82 20.24 7.73
N GLY A 196 13.71 20.96 7.60
CA GLY A 196 13.64 22.17 6.82
C GLY A 196 13.50 21.98 5.31
N PHE A 197 12.35 21.57 4.82
CA PHE A 197 11.82 22.26 3.67
C PHE A 197 11.37 23.65 4.17
N GLU A 198 12.28 24.62 4.15
CA GLU A 198 11.86 25.99 3.96
C GLU A 198 11.02 25.98 2.69
N GLU A 199 9.76 26.38 2.82
CA GLU A 199 8.91 26.66 1.66
C GLU A 199 9.75 27.53 0.73
N SER A 200 10.29 26.95 -0.32
CA SER A 200 10.82 27.75 -1.41
C SER A 200 9.66 28.64 -1.84
N PRO A 201 9.82 29.97 -1.82
CA PRO A 201 8.72 30.84 -2.20
C PRO A 201 8.25 30.38 -3.56
N THR A 202 7.02 29.91 -3.61
CA THR A 202 6.33 29.56 -4.84
C THR A 202 6.59 30.73 -5.78
N SER A 203 7.39 30.51 -6.83
CA SER A 203 7.50 31.50 -7.89
C SER A 203 6.10 31.55 -8.53
N ALA A 204 5.31 32.50 -8.02
CA ALA A 204 4.11 32.92 -8.68
C ALA A 204 4.47 33.23 -10.13
N ASP A 205 3.59 32.83 -11.06
CA ASP A 205 3.64 33.05 -12.50
C ASP A 205 4.38 31.99 -13.35
N SER A 206 3.98 30.71 -13.20
CA SER A 206 3.87 29.90 -14.40
C SER A 206 2.40 29.94 -14.82
N GLU A 207 2.06 30.74 -15.81
CA GLU A 207 0.77 30.62 -16.50
C GLU A 207 0.66 29.20 -17.03
N VAL A 208 -0.15 28.41 -16.37
CA VAL A 208 -0.52 27.07 -16.88
C VAL A 208 -1.45 27.32 -18.07
N HIS A 209 -0.93 27.26 -19.28
CA HIS A 209 -1.73 27.23 -20.49
C HIS A 209 -2.44 25.88 -20.57
N CYS A 210 -3.68 25.84 -20.07
CA CYS A 210 -4.59 24.73 -20.35
C CYS A 210 -5.11 24.90 -21.76
N GLN A 211 -4.63 24.08 -22.70
CA GLN A 211 -5.22 24.00 -24.03
C GLN A 211 -6.30 22.92 -23.99
N GLU A 212 -7.54 23.33 -24.20
CA GLU A 212 -8.66 22.41 -24.35
C GLU A 212 -8.47 21.59 -25.62
N VAL A 213 -8.23 20.27 -25.49
CA VAL A 213 -7.90 19.38 -26.62
C VAL A 213 -9.16 18.86 -27.33
N SER A 214 -10.35 19.06 -26.75
CA SER A 214 -11.63 18.73 -27.41
C SER A 214 -12.72 19.70 -26.98
N ASP A 215 -13.55 20.11 -27.93
CA ASP A 215 -14.79 20.82 -27.66
C ASP A 215 -15.70 19.88 -26.84
N GLY A 216 -16.28 20.37 -25.74
CA GLY A 216 -17.15 19.57 -24.85
C GLY A 216 -18.35 18.94 -25.60
N MET A 217 -18.76 19.49 -26.73
CA MET A 217 -19.78 18.88 -27.61
C MET A 217 -19.28 17.63 -28.34
N ASP A 218 -18.00 17.58 -28.69
CA ASP A 218 -17.38 16.42 -29.36
C ASP A 218 -17.24 15.21 -28.40
N HIS A 219 -17.00 15.47 -27.12
CA HIS A 219 -16.97 14.44 -26.10
C HIS A 219 -18.34 13.82 -25.86
N GLN A 220 -19.39 14.64 -25.75
CA GLN A 220 -20.77 14.15 -25.58
C GLN A 220 -21.26 13.34 -26.79
N ALA A 221 -20.87 13.73 -28.02
CA ALA A 221 -21.20 12.99 -29.23
C ALA A 221 -20.49 11.60 -29.27
N ARG A 222 -19.27 11.51 -28.78
CA ARG A 222 -18.52 10.22 -28.69
C ARG A 222 -19.10 9.29 -27.64
N VAL A 223 -19.50 9.80 -26.49
CA VAL A 223 -20.14 9.00 -25.42
C VAL A 223 -21.54 8.53 -25.84
N ALA A 224 -22.27 9.31 -26.64
CA ALA A 224 -23.60 8.93 -27.15
C ALA A 224 -23.54 7.91 -28.30
N SER A 225 -22.37 7.69 -28.91
CA SER A 225 -22.17 6.79 -30.04
C SER A 225 -21.47 5.48 -29.68
N ALA A 226 -21.11 5.29 -28.38
CA ALA A 226 -20.55 4.08 -27.82
C ALA A 226 -21.65 3.25 -27.11
#